data_cdae5dba475c5b84514c7e96575e1a7c
#
_entry.id   cdae5dba475c5b84514c7e96575e1a7c
#
_cell.length_a   1.000
_cell.length_b   1.000
_cell.length_c   1.000
_cell.angle_alpha   90.00
_cell.angle_beta   90.00
_cell.angle_gamma   90.00
#
_symmetry.space_group_name_H-M   'P 1'
#
loop_
_entity.id
_entity.type
_entity.pdbx_description
1 polymer ?
#
loop_
_entity_poly.entity_id
_entity_poly.type
_entity_poly.pdbx_seq_one_letter_code
_entity_poly.pdbx_strand_id
1 'polypeptide(L)'
;MKSIIEYLTHNYNEHKSLPAIKINDKKYSYEELFNKSLKVATALLENGASNETVAVIGHRNFSTYVGILGILFAGCSYTPIDPKKNKSKTIDIIRGSNIKHFIGQKSEIESLHEILAEEVSIFDNAESIITPCDTLNYLTKYNWIDLQDVEEYSPLEDFSRSDHSNLAYVLYTSGSTGKPKGVQVTVANLCSYIDAISELWKLPIGFKMS
;
A
#
# COMPACT_ATOMS: atom_id res chain seq x y z
N MET A 1 0.38 -23.79 -4.94
CA MET A 1 -0.04 -22.62 -4.12
C MET A 1 -0.32 -21.48 -5.10
N LYS A 2 -1.52 -20.90 -5.07
CA LYS A 2 -1.84 -19.74 -5.91
C LYS A 2 -1.08 -18.51 -5.38
N SER A 3 -0.63 -17.64 -6.27
CA SER A 3 -0.06 -16.35 -5.86
C SER A 3 -1.16 -15.39 -5.40
N ILE A 4 -0.80 -14.34 -4.64
CA ILE A 4 -1.77 -13.29 -4.28
C ILE A 4 -2.36 -12.63 -5.53
N ILE A 5 -1.56 -12.50 -6.58
CA ILE A 5 -1.99 -11.95 -7.87
C ILE A 5 -3.02 -12.85 -8.54
N GLU A 6 -2.82 -14.18 -8.53
CA GLU A 6 -3.81 -15.12 -9.07
C GLU A 6 -5.13 -15.07 -8.32
N TYR A 7 -5.11 -14.93 -6.98
CA TYR A 7 -6.33 -14.73 -6.20
C TYR A 7 -7.06 -13.45 -6.58
N LEU A 8 -6.33 -12.34 -6.66
CA LEU A 8 -6.89 -11.04 -7.00
C LEU A 8 -7.45 -11.02 -8.42
N THR A 9 -6.69 -11.57 -9.38
CA THR A 9 -7.10 -11.65 -10.81
C THR A 9 -8.31 -12.55 -10.98
N HIS A 10 -8.35 -13.69 -10.30
CA HIS A 10 -9.51 -14.58 -10.33
C HIS A 10 -10.76 -13.87 -9.83
N ASN A 11 -10.71 -13.25 -8.67
CA ASN A 11 -11.85 -12.50 -8.11
C ASN A 11 -12.27 -11.33 -9.00
N TYR A 12 -11.32 -10.63 -9.61
CA TYR A 12 -11.63 -9.58 -10.58
C TYR A 12 -12.40 -10.15 -11.79
N ASN A 13 -11.91 -11.23 -12.40
CA ASN A 13 -12.53 -11.80 -13.60
C ASN A 13 -13.94 -12.34 -13.34
N GLU A 14 -14.13 -13.02 -12.21
CA GLU A 14 -15.41 -13.66 -11.87
C GLU A 14 -16.45 -12.67 -11.29
N HIS A 15 -16.00 -11.56 -10.69
CA HIS A 15 -16.85 -10.72 -9.84
C HIS A 15 -16.72 -9.22 -10.09
N LYS A 16 -16.35 -8.79 -11.29
CA LYS A 16 -16.04 -7.38 -11.65
C LYS A 16 -16.99 -6.36 -11.03
N SER A 17 -18.28 -6.52 -11.23
CA SER A 17 -19.30 -5.57 -10.81
C SER A 17 -19.78 -5.76 -9.36
N LEU A 18 -19.33 -6.82 -8.68
CA LEU A 18 -19.72 -7.04 -7.29
C LEU A 18 -18.91 -6.11 -6.35
N PRO A 19 -19.51 -5.74 -5.21
CA PRO A 19 -18.79 -4.97 -4.20
C PRO A 19 -17.60 -5.76 -3.65
N ALA A 20 -16.38 -5.21 -3.80
CA ALA A 20 -15.17 -5.74 -3.19
C ALA A 20 -14.97 -5.18 -1.77
N ILE A 21 -15.22 -3.89 -1.59
CA ILE A 21 -15.02 -3.17 -0.33
C ILE A 21 -16.22 -2.26 -0.06
N LYS A 22 -16.65 -2.21 1.21
CA LYS A 22 -17.58 -1.21 1.71
C LYS A 22 -16.86 -0.36 2.77
N ILE A 23 -16.82 0.95 2.57
CA ILE A 23 -16.24 1.91 3.51
C ILE A 23 -17.30 2.95 3.83
N ASN A 24 -17.67 3.03 5.09
CA ASN A 24 -18.86 3.76 5.52
C ASN A 24 -20.08 3.24 4.72
N ASP A 25 -20.79 4.11 4.02
CA ASP A 25 -21.95 3.72 3.21
C ASP A 25 -21.64 3.54 1.72
N LYS A 26 -20.40 3.83 1.29
CA LYS A 26 -19.97 3.69 -0.11
C LYS A 26 -19.43 2.30 -0.38
N LYS A 27 -19.92 1.68 -1.45
CA LYS A 27 -19.44 0.40 -1.97
C LYS A 27 -18.55 0.67 -3.18
N TYR A 28 -17.47 -0.08 -3.29
CA TYR A 28 -16.55 -0.07 -4.41
C TYR A 28 -16.49 -1.46 -5.00
N SER A 29 -16.57 -1.57 -6.33
CA SER A 29 -16.52 -2.84 -7.04
C SER A 29 -15.11 -3.42 -7.10
N TYR A 30 -15.01 -4.72 -7.45
CA TYR A 30 -13.72 -5.33 -7.80
C TYR A 30 -13.05 -4.60 -8.96
N GLU A 31 -13.83 -4.17 -9.96
CA GLU A 31 -13.33 -3.46 -11.13
C GLU A 31 -12.69 -2.11 -10.75
N GLU A 32 -13.38 -1.30 -9.94
CA GLU A 32 -12.85 -0.03 -9.46
C GLU A 32 -11.56 -0.22 -8.65
N LEU A 33 -11.56 -1.19 -7.73
CA LEU A 33 -10.42 -1.48 -6.88
C LEU A 33 -9.22 -1.95 -7.71
N PHE A 34 -9.44 -2.93 -8.59
CA PHE A 34 -8.38 -3.55 -9.38
C PHE A 34 -7.75 -2.55 -10.38
N ASN A 35 -8.58 -1.87 -11.17
CA ASN A 35 -8.09 -0.93 -12.18
C ASN A 35 -7.29 0.23 -11.54
N LYS A 36 -7.77 0.80 -10.43
CA LYS A 36 -7.04 1.85 -9.74
C LYS A 36 -5.73 1.34 -9.14
N SER A 37 -5.72 0.13 -8.62
CA SER A 37 -4.51 -0.48 -8.07
C SER A 37 -3.46 -0.74 -9.15
N LEU A 38 -3.86 -1.16 -10.35
CA LEU A 38 -2.93 -1.33 -11.48
C LEU A 38 -2.32 0.00 -11.94
N LYS A 39 -3.08 1.09 -11.93
CA LYS A 39 -2.55 2.43 -12.21
C LYS A 39 -1.54 2.90 -11.17
N VAL A 40 -1.81 2.64 -9.89
CA VAL A 40 -0.84 2.91 -8.80
C VAL A 40 0.44 2.09 -9.00
N ALA A 41 0.32 0.83 -9.42
CA ALA A 41 1.48 -0.01 -9.71
C ALA A 41 2.34 0.56 -10.84
N THR A 42 1.71 1.01 -11.94
CA THR A 42 2.41 1.68 -13.04
C THR A 42 3.14 2.93 -12.54
N ALA A 43 2.45 3.79 -11.78
CA ALA A 43 3.03 5.00 -11.23
C ALA A 43 4.27 4.70 -10.35
N LEU A 44 4.19 3.68 -9.48
CA LEU A 44 5.33 3.26 -8.66
C LEU A 44 6.52 2.81 -9.51
N LEU A 45 6.29 1.96 -10.53
CA LEU A 45 7.35 1.44 -11.39
C LEU A 45 8.01 2.53 -12.24
N GLU A 46 7.22 3.47 -12.78
CA GLU A 46 7.75 4.61 -13.54
C GLU A 46 8.56 5.57 -12.66
N ASN A 47 8.26 5.63 -11.35
CA ASN A 47 9.05 6.38 -10.37
C ASN A 47 10.20 5.55 -9.74
N GLY A 48 10.58 4.42 -10.34
CA GLY A 48 11.77 3.65 -9.98
C GLY A 48 11.58 2.64 -8.86
N ALA A 49 10.37 2.45 -8.33
CA ALA A 49 10.11 1.45 -7.28
C ALA A 49 10.40 0.04 -7.80
N SER A 50 11.23 -0.72 -7.10
CA SER A 50 11.61 -2.08 -7.49
C SER A 50 12.00 -2.93 -6.28
N ASN A 51 11.18 -3.94 -5.96
CA ASN A 51 11.44 -4.91 -4.88
C ASN A 51 11.86 -4.25 -3.54
N GLU A 52 11.19 -3.17 -3.19
CA GLU A 52 11.47 -2.38 -1.98
C GLU A 52 10.22 -2.21 -1.12
N THR A 53 10.39 -1.60 0.06
CA THR A 53 9.28 -1.34 0.96
C THR A 53 8.75 0.07 0.74
N VAL A 54 7.46 0.18 0.44
CA VAL A 54 6.72 1.44 0.25
C VAL A 54 5.90 1.74 1.52
N ALA A 55 5.94 2.97 2.00
CA ALA A 55 5.13 3.39 3.14
C ALA A 55 3.70 3.66 2.72
N VAL A 56 2.74 3.06 3.41
CA VAL A 56 1.32 3.39 3.29
C VAL A 56 0.91 4.23 4.48
N ILE A 57 0.59 5.50 4.21
CA ILE A 57 0.12 6.44 5.22
C ILE A 57 -1.39 6.51 5.09
N GLY A 58 -2.09 6.17 6.15
CA GLY A 58 -3.53 6.28 6.10
C GLY A 58 -4.31 5.37 7.03
N HIS A 59 -5.62 5.55 6.96
CA HIS A 59 -6.59 4.81 7.73
C HIS A 59 -7.42 3.87 6.84
N ARG A 60 -8.53 3.35 7.35
CA ARG A 60 -9.46 2.48 6.63
C ARG A 60 -10.25 3.28 5.58
N ASN A 61 -9.62 3.66 4.49
CA ASN A 61 -10.26 4.31 3.34
C ASN A 61 -9.96 3.57 2.03
N PHE A 62 -10.67 3.89 0.97
CA PHE A 62 -10.54 3.20 -0.30
C PHE A 62 -9.14 3.36 -0.92
N SER A 63 -8.57 4.56 -0.83
CA SER A 63 -7.23 4.85 -1.37
C SER A 63 -6.14 4.02 -0.70
N THR A 64 -6.25 3.76 0.62
CA THR A 64 -5.31 2.89 1.33
C THR A 64 -5.32 1.46 0.76
N TYR A 65 -6.50 0.89 0.48
CA TYR A 65 -6.58 -0.44 -0.12
C TYR A 65 -6.09 -0.47 -1.56
N VAL A 66 -6.42 0.56 -2.34
CA VAL A 66 -5.88 0.75 -3.71
C VAL A 66 -4.35 0.82 -3.67
N GLY A 67 -3.79 1.60 -2.76
CA GLY A 67 -2.35 1.73 -2.58
C GLY A 67 -1.68 0.40 -2.20
N ILE A 68 -2.22 -0.32 -1.21
CA ILE A 68 -1.70 -1.63 -0.78
C ILE A 68 -1.65 -2.62 -1.94
N LEU A 69 -2.76 -2.75 -2.69
CA LEU A 69 -2.79 -3.66 -3.83
C LEU A 69 -1.88 -3.21 -4.96
N GLY A 70 -1.81 -1.90 -5.24
CA GLY A 70 -0.89 -1.34 -6.24
C GLY A 70 0.58 -1.63 -5.92
N ILE A 71 0.98 -1.53 -4.65
CA ILE A 71 2.31 -1.91 -4.20
C ILE A 71 2.59 -3.39 -4.46
N LEU A 72 1.64 -4.27 -4.13
CA LEU A 72 1.81 -5.71 -4.36
C LEU A 72 1.87 -6.04 -5.86
N PHE A 73 1.07 -5.39 -6.71
CA PHE A 73 1.14 -5.54 -8.17
C PHE A 73 2.46 -5.04 -8.74
N ALA A 74 3.07 -4.01 -8.16
CA ALA A 74 4.40 -3.53 -8.54
C ALA A 74 5.55 -4.48 -8.10
N GLY A 75 5.25 -5.56 -7.37
CA GLY A 75 6.25 -6.48 -6.83
C GLY A 75 7.00 -5.90 -5.61
N CYS A 76 6.43 -4.89 -4.97
CA CYS A 76 6.96 -4.24 -3.77
C CYS A 76 6.26 -4.75 -2.51
N SER A 77 6.83 -4.48 -1.35
CA SER A 77 6.21 -4.69 -0.04
C SER A 77 5.69 -3.38 0.54
N TYR A 78 4.70 -3.45 1.43
CA TYR A 78 4.26 -2.24 2.11
C TYR A 78 4.55 -2.26 3.60
N THR A 79 4.66 -1.06 4.19
CA THR A 79 4.62 -0.87 5.64
C THR A 79 3.59 0.19 5.99
N PRO A 80 2.64 -0.10 6.89
CA PRO A 80 1.69 0.91 7.33
C PRO A 80 2.36 1.88 8.32
N ILE A 81 2.16 3.16 8.09
CA ILE A 81 2.61 4.24 8.97
C ILE A 81 1.40 5.03 9.44
N ASP A 82 1.27 5.17 10.75
CA ASP A 82 0.26 6.02 11.38
C ASP A 82 0.96 7.22 12.05
N PRO A 83 0.98 8.39 11.39
CA PRO A 83 1.69 9.55 11.90
C PRO A 83 1.11 10.08 13.22
N LYS A 84 -0.16 9.78 13.52
CA LYS A 84 -0.85 10.26 14.72
C LYS A 84 -0.56 9.44 15.98
N LYS A 85 -0.06 8.20 15.83
CA LYS A 85 0.16 7.32 16.98
C LYS A 85 1.38 7.66 17.80
N ASN A 86 2.53 7.83 17.18
CA ASN A 86 3.79 8.08 17.89
C ASN A 86 4.84 8.66 16.94
N LYS A 87 5.16 9.93 17.11
CA LYS A 87 6.15 10.68 16.30
C LYS A 87 7.52 10.00 16.28
N SER A 88 8.09 9.72 17.45
CA SER A 88 9.42 9.12 17.55
C SER A 88 9.46 7.75 16.86
N LYS A 89 8.45 6.91 17.07
CA LYS A 89 8.36 5.59 16.43
C LYS A 89 8.21 5.72 14.91
N THR A 90 7.44 6.68 14.42
CA THR A 90 7.28 6.94 12.98
C THR A 90 8.62 7.31 12.36
N ILE A 91 9.37 8.20 12.98
CA ILE A 91 10.72 8.61 12.57
C ILE A 91 11.67 7.39 12.52
N ASP A 92 11.68 6.61 13.59
CA ASP A 92 12.54 5.41 13.68
C ASP A 92 12.23 4.38 12.60
N ILE A 93 10.93 4.19 12.27
CA ILE A 93 10.52 3.30 11.19
C ILE A 93 11.02 3.82 9.85
N ILE A 94 10.79 5.08 9.54
CA ILE A 94 11.20 5.68 8.26
C ILE A 94 12.72 5.59 8.08
N ARG A 95 13.48 5.94 9.10
CA ARG A 95 14.96 5.86 9.08
C ARG A 95 15.46 4.42 8.98
N GLY A 96 14.86 3.52 9.76
CA GLY A 96 15.32 2.12 9.85
C GLY A 96 14.97 1.26 8.64
N SER A 97 13.96 1.64 7.87
CA SER A 97 13.49 0.90 6.69
C SER A 97 14.01 1.43 5.36
N ASN A 98 14.75 2.53 5.34
CA ASN A 98 15.24 3.20 4.11
C ASN A 98 14.13 3.38 3.07
N ILE A 99 12.93 3.80 3.52
CA ILE A 99 11.77 4.02 2.66
C ILE A 99 12.05 5.20 1.74
N LYS A 100 11.78 5.02 0.46
CA LYS A 100 11.92 6.04 -0.58
C LYS A 100 10.57 6.50 -1.13
N HIS A 101 9.57 5.62 -1.12
CA HIS A 101 8.25 5.86 -1.69
C HIS A 101 7.17 5.85 -0.61
N PHE A 102 6.24 6.79 -0.73
CA PHE A 102 5.13 6.96 0.20
C PHE A 102 3.81 7.05 -0.55
N ILE A 103 2.80 6.37 -0.04
CA ILE A 103 1.41 6.46 -0.53
C ILE A 103 0.50 6.89 0.61
N GLY A 104 -0.33 7.89 0.37
CA GLY A 104 -1.29 8.35 1.36
C GLY A 104 -2.28 9.36 0.79
N GLN A 105 -3.28 9.74 1.58
CA GLN A 105 -4.13 10.88 1.25
C GLN A 105 -3.40 12.18 1.63
N LYS A 106 -3.73 13.27 0.96
CA LYS A 106 -3.17 14.60 1.20
C LYS A 106 -3.13 14.97 2.68
N SER A 107 -4.26 14.89 3.37
CA SER A 107 -4.35 15.24 4.79
C SER A 107 -3.50 14.38 5.72
N GLU A 108 -3.23 13.14 5.34
CA GLU A 108 -2.41 12.20 6.12
C GLU A 108 -0.92 12.48 5.90
N ILE A 109 -0.57 12.83 4.67
CA ILE A 109 0.80 13.25 4.32
C ILE A 109 1.12 14.62 4.93
N GLU A 110 0.17 15.57 4.91
CA GLU A 110 0.31 16.85 5.61
C GLU A 110 0.54 16.64 7.10
N SER A 111 -0.25 15.77 7.74
CA SER A 111 -0.04 15.40 9.14
C SER A 111 1.32 14.76 9.40
N LEU A 112 1.81 13.92 8.49
CA LEU A 112 3.14 13.36 8.59
C LEU A 112 4.21 14.44 8.45
N HIS A 113 4.04 15.35 7.48
CA HIS A 113 4.96 16.46 7.27
C HIS A 113 5.05 17.38 8.49
N GLU A 114 3.92 17.79 9.08
CA GLU A 114 3.90 18.59 10.30
C GLU A 114 4.65 17.90 11.46
N ILE A 115 4.44 16.60 11.61
CA ILE A 115 5.10 15.79 12.64
C ILE A 115 6.61 15.69 12.41
N LEU A 116 7.05 15.65 11.16
CA LEU A 116 8.44 15.44 10.78
C LEU A 116 9.17 16.74 10.38
N ALA A 117 8.47 17.88 10.37
CA ALA A 117 9.04 19.17 9.94
C ALA A 117 10.30 19.59 10.71
N GLU A 118 10.44 19.15 11.96
CA GLU A 118 11.65 19.37 12.78
C GLU A 118 12.80 18.41 12.39
N GLU A 119 12.55 17.43 11.52
CA GLU A 119 13.49 16.38 11.13
C GLU A 119 13.61 16.28 9.60
N VAL A 120 13.76 17.44 8.94
CA VAL A 120 13.75 17.61 7.46
C VAL A 120 14.63 16.61 6.72
N SER A 121 15.73 16.14 7.33
CA SER A 121 16.65 15.18 6.71
C SER A 121 16.06 13.80 6.41
N ILE A 122 14.87 13.46 6.95
CA ILE A 122 14.24 12.14 6.74
C ILE A 122 13.72 12.02 5.30
N PHE A 123 13.17 13.11 4.76
CA PHE A 123 12.63 13.14 3.42
C PHE A 123 13.67 13.35 2.31
N ASP A 124 14.91 13.66 2.66
CA ASP A 124 15.98 13.84 1.67
C ASP A 124 16.26 12.58 0.84
N ASN A 125 15.83 11.40 1.32
CA ASN A 125 15.97 10.12 0.63
C ASN A 125 14.70 9.64 -0.09
N ALA A 126 13.56 10.36 0.02
CA ALA A 126 12.34 9.96 -0.66
C ALA A 126 12.41 10.31 -2.16
N GLU A 127 12.18 9.33 -3.02
CA GLU A 127 12.24 9.48 -4.47
C GLU A 127 10.88 9.86 -5.06
N SER A 128 9.79 9.40 -4.44
CA SER A 128 8.43 9.76 -4.87
C SER A 128 7.41 9.66 -3.74
N ILE A 129 6.35 10.42 -3.84
CA ILE A 129 5.17 10.34 -2.98
C ILE A 129 3.93 10.27 -3.87
N ILE A 130 3.14 9.23 -3.68
CA ILE A 130 1.87 9.02 -4.38
C ILE A 130 0.75 9.38 -3.43
N THR A 131 -0.04 10.40 -3.78
CA THR A 131 -1.16 10.86 -2.95
C THR A 131 -2.48 10.77 -3.70
N PRO A 132 -3.58 10.48 -3.01
CA PRO A 132 -4.89 10.46 -3.61
C PRO A 132 -5.54 11.82 -3.85
N CYS A 133 -4.89 12.93 -3.50
CA CYS A 133 -5.51 14.27 -3.52
C CYS A 133 -4.58 15.36 -4.04
N ASP A 134 -5.20 16.45 -4.51
CA ASP A 134 -4.56 17.60 -5.14
C ASP A 134 -3.38 18.24 -4.38
N THR A 135 -2.39 18.57 -5.17
CA THR A 135 -1.30 19.55 -5.00
C THR A 135 -0.90 19.97 -3.59
N LEU A 136 0.17 19.39 -3.11
CA LEU A 136 0.97 19.97 -2.03
C LEU A 136 2.13 20.78 -2.62
N ASN A 137 1.96 22.09 -2.67
CA ASN A 137 2.93 23.03 -3.25
C ASN A 137 4.24 23.21 -2.45
N TYR A 138 4.44 22.52 -1.33
CA TYR A 138 5.63 22.79 -0.52
C TYR A 138 6.73 21.72 -0.58
N LEU A 139 6.54 20.66 -1.30
CA LEU A 139 7.55 19.63 -1.42
C LEU A 139 8.08 19.59 -2.84
N THR A 140 8.63 20.72 -3.31
CA THR A 140 9.23 20.87 -4.64
C THR A 140 10.41 19.93 -4.92
N LYS A 141 10.84 19.18 -3.91
CA LYS A 141 11.95 18.21 -3.98
C LYS A 141 11.52 16.79 -4.37
N TYR A 142 10.22 16.48 -4.34
CA TYR A 142 9.70 15.14 -4.52
C TYR A 142 8.69 15.08 -5.67
N ASN A 143 8.73 14.02 -6.46
CA ASN A 143 7.71 13.74 -7.44
C ASN A 143 6.46 13.21 -6.72
N TRP A 144 5.45 14.05 -6.61
CA TRP A 144 4.15 13.71 -6.06
C TRP A 144 3.28 13.16 -7.17
N ILE A 145 2.77 11.96 -6.99
CA ILE A 145 1.77 11.40 -7.91
C ILE A 145 0.44 11.38 -7.14
N ASP A 146 -0.46 12.27 -7.54
CA ASP A 146 -1.84 12.27 -7.05
C ASP A 146 -2.59 11.06 -7.61
N LEU A 147 -3.53 10.48 -6.86
CA LEU A 147 -4.44 9.46 -7.42
C LEU A 147 -5.41 10.05 -8.48
N GLN A 148 -5.59 11.36 -8.57
CA GLN A 148 -6.21 11.98 -9.73
C GLN A 148 -5.25 11.94 -10.92
N ASP A 149 -3.97 12.22 -10.71
CA ASP A 149 -2.93 12.09 -11.74
C ASP A 149 -2.72 10.62 -12.12
N VAL A 150 -2.98 9.68 -11.21
CA VAL A 150 -2.97 8.23 -11.48
C VAL A 150 -4.02 7.84 -12.54
N GLU A 151 -5.08 8.61 -12.73
CA GLU A 151 -6.03 8.38 -13.83
C GLU A 151 -5.38 8.58 -15.22
N GLU A 152 -4.28 9.31 -15.33
CA GLU A 152 -3.50 9.48 -16.54
C GLU A 152 -2.60 8.28 -16.86
N TYR A 153 -2.28 7.44 -15.86
CA TYR A 153 -1.49 6.23 -16.07
C TYR A 153 -2.32 5.11 -16.70
N SER A 154 -1.70 4.37 -17.60
CA SER A 154 -2.29 3.12 -18.09
C SER A 154 -2.25 2.06 -17.00
N PRO A 155 -3.27 1.21 -16.88
CA PRO A 155 -3.20 0.04 -15.99
C PRO A 155 -2.01 -0.85 -16.35
N LEU A 156 -1.32 -1.39 -15.35
CA LEU A 156 -0.21 -2.32 -15.54
C LEU A 156 -0.71 -3.59 -16.26
N GLU A 157 -0.10 -3.93 -17.39
CA GLU A 157 -0.48 -5.12 -18.17
C GLU A 157 0.22 -6.38 -17.65
N ASP A 158 1.51 -6.29 -17.30
CA ASP A 158 2.30 -7.39 -16.76
C ASP A 158 2.57 -7.20 -15.27
N PHE A 159 1.83 -7.93 -14.45
CA PHE A 159 1.95 -7.96 -13.00
C PHE A 159 2.51 -9.30 -12.46
N SER A 160 3.23 -10.05 -13.30
CA SER A 160 3.91 -11.32 -12.93
C SER A 160 5.07 -11.11 -11.94
N ARG A 161 5.39 -9.87 -11.59
CA ARG A 161 6.54 -9.47 -10.76
C ARG A 161 6.43 -9.88 -9.30
N SER A 162 5.24 -10.22 -8.80
CA SER A 162 5.05 -10.67 -7.43
C SER A 162 5.45 -12.14 -7.29
N ASP A 163 6.69 -12.38 -6.89
CA ASP A 163 7.20 -13.70 -6.56
C ASP A 163 6.84 -14.08 -5.11
N HIS A 164 6.65 -15.38 -4.86
CA HIS A 164 6.41 -15.94 -3.52
C HIS A 164 7.54 -15.65 -2.52
N SER A 165 8.76 -15.46 -2.98
CA SER A 165 9.92 -15.09 -2.16
C SER A 165 9.90 -13.61 -1.75
N ASN A 166 9.16 -12.75 -2.46
CA ASN A 166 9.08 -11.32 -2.17
C ASN A 166 8.36 -11.08 -0.83
N LEU A 167 8.75 -9.99 -0.17
CA LEU A 167 8.00 -9.51 0.98
C LEU A 167 6.64 -8.98 0.51
N ALA A 168 5.59 -9.34 1.26
CA ALA A 168 4.27 -8.73 1.09
C ALA A 168 4.15 -7.46 1.95
N TYR A 169 4.58 -7.55 3.21
CA TYR A 169 4.56 -6.39 4.11
C TYR A 169 5.56 -6.53 5.27
N VAL A 170 5.86 -5.38 5.88
CA VAL A 170 6.67 -5.28 7.11
C VAL A 170 5.84 -4.57 8.18
N LEU A 171 5.62 -5.23 9.32
CA LEU A 171 4.93 -4.64 10.46
C LEU A 171 5.90 -4.33 11.57
N TYR A 172 5.97 -3.09 12.01
CA TYR A 172 6.85 -2.66 13.09
C TYR A 172 6.17 -2.78 14.45
N THR A 173 6.77 -3.57 15.33
CA THR A 173 6.36 -3.73 16.72
C THR A 173 7.28 -2.94 17.65
N SER A 174 6.79 -2.59 18.86
CA SER A 174 7.64 -2.03 19.92
C SER A 174 8.61 -3.09 20.40
N GLY A 175 9.88 -2.97 20.04
CA GLY A 175 10.92 -3.86 20.53
C GLY A 175 11.20 -3.67 22.02
N SER A 176 11.63 -4.74 22.72
CA SER A 176 12.06 -4.70 24.12
C SER A 176 13.22 -3.73 24.38
N THR A 177 13.97 -3.37 23.33
CA THR A 177 15.11 -2.42 23.37
C THR A 177 14.70 -0.98 23.08
N GLY A 178 13.40 -0.68 22.99
CA GLY A 178 12.87 0.64 22.64
C GLY A 178 12.87 0.96 21.15
N LYS A 179 13.66 0.29 20.33
CA LYS A 179 13.68 0.47 18.87
C LYS A 179 12.63 -0.42 18.18
N PRO A 180 11.89 0.07 17.18
CA PRO A 180 10.94 -0.73 16.43
C PRO A 180 11.62 -1.92 15.74
N LYS A 181 10.99 -3.09 15.83
CA LYS A 181 11.42 -4.30 15.12
C LYS A 181 10.44 -4.60 13.99
N GLY A 182 10.94 -4.69 12.75
CA GLY A 182 10.14 -5.03 11.58
C GLY A 182 9.93 -6.54 11.46
N VAL A 183 8.68 -6.98 11.58
CA VAL A 183 8.27 -8.35 11.28
C VAL A 183 7.96 -8.44 9.80
N GLN A 184 8.74 -9.22 9.09
CA GLN A 184 8.62 -9.42 7.65
C GLN A 184 7.66 -10.57 7.35
N VAL A 185 6.71 -10.35 6.46
CA VAL A 185 5.78 -11.37 5.95
C VAL A 185 5.93 -11.45 4.44
N THR A 186 6.24 -12.65 3.94
CA THR A 186 6.39 -12.89 2.52
C THR A 186 5.03 -13.09 1.83
N VAL A 187 5.02 -12.98 0.51
CA VAL A 187 3.85 -13.32 -0.30
C VAL A 187 3.44 -14.79 -0.06
N ALA A 188 4.41 -15.70 0.07
CA ALA A 188 4.13 -17.11 0.41
C ALA A 188 3.42 -17.28 1.76
N ASN A 189 3.86 -16.53 2.79
CA ASN A 189 3.18 -16.57 4.11
C ASN A 189 1.74 -16.08 4.00
N LEU A 190 1.52 -14.99 3.28
CA LEU A 190 0.19 -14.41 3.09
C LEU A 190 -0.73 -15.38 2.32
N CYS A 191 -0.23 -15.99 1.24
CA CYS A 191 -1.00 -16.97 0.47
C CYS A 191 -1.37 -18.20 1.30
N SER A 192 -0.41 -18.75 2.08
CA SER A 192 -0.68 -19.87 2.98
C SER A 192 -1.75 -19.56 4.02
N TYR A 193 -1.75 -18.32 4.55
CA TYR A 193 -2.77 -17.86 5.48
C TYR A 193 -4.14 -17.75 4.80
N ILE A 194 -4.22 -17.19 3.59
CA ILE A 194 -5.45 -17.08 2.81
C ILE A 194 -6.02 -18.47 2.49
N ASP A 195 -5.17 -19.41 2.06
CA ASP A 195 -5.56 -20.80 1.77
C ASP A 195 -6.17 -21.45 3.01
N ALA A 196 -5.49 -21.37 4.15
CA ALA A 196 -5.94 -21.97 5.41
C ALA A 196 -7.28 -21.39 5.88
N ILE A 197 -7.46 -20.07 5.82
CA ILE A 197 -8.72 -19.42 6.21
C ILE A 197 -9.84 -19.77 5.24
N SER A 198 -9.56 -19.78 3.94
CA SER A 198 -10.55 -20.11 2.92
C SER A 198 -11.07 -21.53 3.08
N GLU A 199 -10.19 -22.47 3.40
CA GLU A 199 -10.55 -23.86 3.69
C GLU A 199 -11.34 -23.99 5.00
N LEU A 200 -10.89 -23.33 6.06
CA LEU A 200 -11.50 -23.42 7.39
C LEU A 200 -12.90 -22.80 7.42
N TRP A 201 -13.10 -21.65 6.81
CA TRP A 201 -14.33 -20.90 6.93
C TRP A 201 -15.34 -21.21 5.82
N LYS A 202 -14.91 -21.81 4.70
CA LYS A 202 -15.77 -22.15 3.55
C LYS A 202 -16.75 -21.01 3.21
N LEU A 203 -16.23 -19.81 3.15
CA LEU A 203 -17.03 -18.60 3.02
C LEU A 203 -17.82 -18.63 1.71
N PRO A 204 -19.14 -18.43 1.74
CA PRO A 204 -19.94 -18.37 0.52
C PRO A 204 -19.60 -17.10 -0.28
N ILE A 205 -19.83 -17.15 -1.60
CA ILE A 205 -19.70 -15.99 -2.48
C ILE A 205 -20.56 -14.86 -1.92
N GLY A 206 -20.00 -13.66 -1.82
CA GLY A 206 -20.69 -12.49 -1.28
C GLY A 206 -20.68 -12.37 0.25
N PHE A 207 -19.93 -13.23 0.95
CA PHE A 207 -19.73 -13.08 2.39
C PHE A 207 -19.07 -11.73 2.71
N LYS A 208 -19.54 -11.07 3.76
CA LYS A 208 -19.05 -9.76 4.19
C LYS A 208 -18.40 -9.90 5.55
N MET A 209 -17.15 -9.45 5.65
CA MET A 209 -16.46 -9.26 6.91
C MET A 209 -16.52 -7.78 7.29
N SER A 210 -16.83 -7.50 8.54
CA SER A 210 -16.87 -6.13 9.11
C SER A 210 -15.61 -5.86 9.92
#